data_a2518f18d0afd0fa08c79a38a91bffef
#
_entry.id   a2518f18d0afd0fa08c79a38a91bffef
#
_cell.length_a   1.000
_cell.length_b   1.000
_cell.length_c   1.000
_cell.angle_alpha   90.00
_cell.angle_beta   90.00
_cell.angle_gamma   90.00
#
_symmetry.space_group_name_H-M   'P 1'
#
loop_
_entity.id
_entity.type
_entity.pdbx_description
1 polymer ?
#
loop_
_entity_poly.entity_id
_entity_poly.type
_entity_poly.pdbx_seq_one_letter_code
_entity_poly.pdbx_strand_id
1 'polypeptide(L)'
;MTPKQQAFRYLKKVSKPARYTGGELNQIIKDKSKISARFAFCFPDAYEIGMSNLGIKILYDCLNAHDDIWCERCYAPWPDMAELLKEKNIPLYAHESGDALKDFDFVGFTLQYEMSYSNVLYVLSLAGIPLLSCERTNDDPIIIGGGPCSYNPEPVADFFDIFNIGEGEESLAETVEFYIDYKKTHDVFDRNEFLRLASHIKGNYVPSLYEPEYDGNTGKFTGITPKYP
;
A
#
# COMPACT_ATOMS: atom_id res chain seq x y z
N MET A 1 17.90 -13.99 4.93
CA MET A 1 18.44 -12.61 4.86
C MET A 1 17.39 -11.75 4.22
N THR A 2 16.91 -10.71 4.91
CA THR A 2 15.89 -9.81 4.38
C THR A 2 16.41 -8.95 3.22
N PRO A 3 15.55 -8.42 2.34
CA PRO A 3 15.95 -7.46 1.30
C PRO A 3 16.73 -6.28 1.84
N LYS A 4 16.30 -5.71 2.99
CA LYS A 4 17.02 -4.63 3.69
C LYS A 4 18.46 -5.03 4.04
N GLN A 5 18.67 -6.22 4.61
CA GLN A 5 20.01 -6.72 4.94
C GLN A 5 20.87 -6.92 3.69
N GLN A 6 20.28 -7.31 2.56
CA GLN A 6 20.99 -7.41 1.29
C GLN A 6 21.42 -6.03 0.79
N ALA A 7 20.49 -5.05 0.80
CA ALA A 7 20.75 -3.68 0.37
C ALA A 7 21.84 -2.99 1.23
N PHE A 8 21.89 -3.29 2.52
CA PHE A 8 22.89 -2.71 3.45
C PHE A 8 24.35 -2.95 3.03
N ARG A 9 24.63 -4.02 2.30
CA ARG A 9 25.97 -4.29 1.77
C ARG A 9 26.45 -3.21 0.78
N TYR A 10 25.51 -2.47 0.21
CA TYR A 10 25.74 -1.54 -0.86
C TYR A 10 25.47 -0.07 -0.49
N LEU A 11 25.06 0.21 0.76
CA LEU A 11 24.69 1.57 1.20
C LEU A 11 25.76 2.64 0.97
N LYS A 12 27.03 2.24 0.91
CA LYS A 12 28.15 3.15 0.58
C LYS A 12 28.09 3.69 -0.86
N LYS A 13 27.29 3.09 -1.73
CA LYS A 13 27.14 3.46 -3.15
C LYS A 13 26.01 4.47 -3.37
N VAL A 14 25.17 4.75 -2.36
CA VAL A 14 24.04 5.68 -2.46
C VAL A 14 24.34 6.99 -1.76
N SER A 15 23.73 8.08 -2.25
CA SER A 15 24.04 9.44 -1.82
C SER A 15 23.63 9.77 -0.37
N LYS A 16 22.57 9.14 0.14
CA LYS A 16 22.06 9.37 1.50
C LYS A 16 21.65 8.04 2.16
N PRO A 17 22.62 7.25 2.65
CA PRO A 17 22.36 5.94 3.22
C PRO A 17 21.32 5.92 4.34
N ALA A 18 21.27 6.98 5.15
CA ALA A 18 20.34 7.09 6.28
C ALA A 18 18.86 7.01 5.91
N ARG A 19 18.49 7.32 4.65
CA ARG A 19 17.13 7.15 4.15
C ARG A 19 16.62 5.71 4.21
N TYR A 20 17.51 4.73 4.27
CA TYR A 20 17.21 3.30 4.07
C TYR A 20 17.49 2.44 5.29
N THR A 21 17.99 3.03 6.37
CA THR A 21 18.45 2.28 7.54
C THR A 21 17.33 1.95 8.52
N GLY A 22 16.27 2.77 8.60
CA GLY A 22 15.29 2.69 9.70
C GLY A 22 15.94 3.03 11.05
N GLY A 23 15.34 2.62 12.14
CA GLY A 23 15.84 2.89 13.49
C GLY A 23 15.34 4.22 14.05
N GLU A 24 14.23 4.73 13.53
CA GLU A 24 13.59 5.93 14.02
C GLU A 24 13.12 5.75 15.47
N LEU A 25 13.16 6.83 16.25
CA LEU A 25 12.84 6.82 17.68
C LEU A 25 11.43 6.25 17.98
N ASN A 26 10.47 6.48 17.08
CA ASN A 26 9.09 6.01 17.20
C ASN A 26 8.80 4.73 16.42
N GLN A 27 9.83 3.97 16.05
CA GLN A 27 9.68 2.71 15.34
C GLN A 27 9.05 1.65 16.24
N ILE A 28 8.04 0.96 15.73
CA ILE A 28 7.36 -0.16 16.39
C ILE A 28 7.80 -1.46 15.75
N ILE A 29 8.32 -2.37 16.55
CA ILE A 29 8.71 -3.71 16.13
C ILE A 29 7.86 -4.72 16.90
N LYS A 30 7.18 -5.60 16.15
CA LYS A 30 6.33 -6.65 16.71
C LYS A 30 6.88 -8.04 16.41
N ASP A 31 6.44 -9.01 17.20
CA ASP A 31 6.75 -10.43 16.99
C ASP A 31 5.86 -10.99 15.89
N LYS A 32 6.44 -11.34 14.74
CA LYS A 32 5.72 -11.85 13.56
C LYS A 32 4.83 -13.06 13.87
N SER A 33 5.20 -13.88 14.85
CA SER A 33 4.43 -15.06 15.23
C SER A 33 3.07 -14.75 15.86
N LYS A 34 2.86 -13.50 16.27
CA LYS A 34 1.64 -13.00 16.91
C LYS A 34 0.79 -12.12 15.99
N ILE A 35 1.24 -11.89 14.76
CA ILE A 35 0.63 -10.96 13.83
C ILE A 35 -0.33 -11.71 12.92
N SER A 36 -1.56 -11.26 12.87
CA SER A 36 -2.63 -11.75 11.99
C SER A 36 -2.65 -11.04 10.63
N ALA A 37 -2.27 -9.76 10.60
CA ALA A 37 -2.16 -8.98 9.36
C ALA A 37 -0.96 -8.02 9.38
N ARG A 38 -0.28 -7.91 8.24
CA ARG A 38 0.84 -6.99 8.02
C ARG A 38 0.46 -5.92 7.02
N PHE A 39 0.67 -4.67 7.37
CA PHE A 39 0.37 -3.51 6.57
C PHE A 39 1.64 -2.72 6.27
N ALA A 40 2.01 -2.54 4.99
CA ALA A 40 3.07 -1.64 4.59
C ALA A 40 2.48 -0.28 4.20
N PHE A 41 2.67 0.75 5.01
CA PHE A 41 2.21 2.10 4.71
C PHE A 41 3.27 2.84 3.88
N CYS A 42 2.98 3.06 2.61
CA CYS A 42 3.89 3.66 1.65
C CYS A 42 3.58 5.13 1.44
N PHE A 43 4.60 5.98 1.62
CA PHE A 43 4.54 7.36 1.15
C PHE A 43 5.20 7.43 -0.23
N PRO A 44 4.48 7.84 -1.30
CA PRO A 44 5.01 7.79 -2.66
C PRO A 44 5.92 9.00 -2.98
N ASP A 45 6.84 9.30 -2.07
CA ASP A 45 7.88 10.32 -2.20
C ASP A 45 9.09 9.95 -1.33
N ALA A 46 10.14 10.77 -1.38
CA ALA A 46 11.38 10.55 -0.65
C ALA A 46 11.15 10.48 0.88
N TYR A 47 12.05 9.76 1.56
CA TYR A 47 12.04 9.56 3.00
C TYR A 47 11.83 10.86 3.81
N GLU A 48 12.53 11.95 3.47
CA GLU A 48 12.46 13.22 4.22
C GLU A 48 11.06 13.85 4.17
N ILE A 49 10.36 13.67 3.05
CA ILE A 49 8.98 14.18 2.88
C ILE A 49 8.01 13.28 3.64
N GLY A 50 8.09 11.97 3.43
CA GLY A 50 7.20 11.00 4.07
C GLY A 50 7.31 10.97 5.57
N MET A 51 8.54 11.00 6.12
CA MET A 51 8.78 11.03 7.57
C MET A 51 8.29 12.31 8.25
N SER A 52 8.15 13.39 7.51
CA SER A 52 7.59 14.64 8.05
C SER A 52 6.06 14.70 7.97
N ASN A 53 5.41 13.82 7.22
CA ASN A 53 3.96 13.81 7.06
C ASN A 53 3.26 13.32 8.33
N LEU A 54 2.35 14.14 8.88
CA LEU A 54 1.63 13.82 10.12
C LEU A 54 0.60 12.71 9.91
N GLY A 55 -0.10 12.70 8.77
CA GLY A 55 -1.15 11.72 8.47
C GLY A 55 -0.62 10.28 8.50
N ILE A 56 0.55 10.03 7.87
CA ILE A 56 1.15 8.68 7.90
C ILE A 56 1.53 8.26 9.33
N LYS A 57 1.96 9.21 10.18
CA LYS A 57 2.30 8.91 11.58
C LYS A 57 1.08 8.55 12.41
N ILE A 58 -0.03 9.27 12.20
CA ILE A 58 -1.30 8.99 12.88
C ILE A 58 -1.81 7.60 12.49
N LEU A 59 -1.91 7.30 11.19
CA LEU A 59 -2.41 6.01 10.71
C LEU A 59 -1.47 4.84 11.08
N TYR A 60 -0.16 5.08 11.08
CA TYR A 60 0.83 4.12 11.58
C TYR A 60 0.59 3.78 13.05
N ASP A 61 0.31 4.78 13.87
CA ASP A 61 0.05 4.60 15.31
C ASP A 61 -1.30 3.92 15.54
N CYS A 62 -2.35 4.35 14.83
CA CYS A 62 -3.68 3.73 14.88
C CYS A 62 -3.63 2.22 14.58
N LEU A 63 -3.03 1.81 13.47
CA LEU A 63 -2.91 0.40 13.11
C LEU A 63 -2.04 -0.38 14.10
N ASN A 64 -0.96 0.21 14.59
CA ASN A 64 -0.08 -0.45 15.55
C ASN A 64 -0.63 -0.50 16.98
N ALA A 65 -1.72 0.24 17.29
CA ALA A 65 -2.45 0.10 18.56
C ALA A 65 -3.13 -1.27 18.71
N HIS A 66 -3.40 -1.98 17.61
CA HIS A 66 -3.91 -3.35 17.62
C HIS A 66 -2.75 -4.34 17.78
N ASP A 67 -2.87 -5.27 18.72
CA ASP A 67 -1.79 -6.20 19.08
C ASP A 67 -1.41 -7.15 17.94
N ASP A 68 -2.35 -7.54 17.11
CA ASP A 68 -2.22 -8.52 16.04
C ASP A 68 -2.11 -7.92 14.63
N ILE A 69 -2.08 -6.58 14.49
CA ILE A 69 -1.76 -5.86 13.26
C ILE A 69 -0.37 -5.26 13.39
N TRP A 70 0.48 -5.44 12.39
CA TRP A 70 1.77 -4.75 12.32
C TRP A 70 1.84 -3.87 11.10
N CYS A 71 1.78 -2.56 11.34
CA CYS A 71 1.99 -1.54 10.32
C CYS A 71 3.47 -1.15 10.27
N GLU A 72 4.04 -1.19 9.08
CA GLU A 72 5.42 -0.83 8.79
C GLU A 72 5.45 0.27 7.72
N ARG A 73 6.56 1.02 7.61
CA ARG A 73 6.66 2.17 6.69
C ARG A 73 7.53 1.86 5.49
N CYS A 74 7.20 2.47 4.37
CA CYS A 74 8.02 2.47 3.16
C CYS A 74 7.98 3.85 2.48
N TYR A 75 9.03 4.18 1.73
CA TYR A 75 9.16 5.42 0.99
C TYR A 75 9.67 5.13 -0.41
N ALA A 76 9.34 6.00 -1.38
CA ALA A 76 9.90 5.89 -2.72
C ALA A 76 11.43 6.10 -2.65
N PRO A 77 12.23 5.13 -3.09
CA PRO A 77 13.67 5.27 -3.03
C PRO A 77 14.17 6.28 -4.07
N TRP A 78 15.26 6.96 -3.75
CA TRP A 78 15.94 7.84 -4.71
C TRP A 78 16.50 7.03 -5.88
N PRO A 79 16.70 7.63 -7.06
CA PRO A 79 17.12 6.90 -8.27
C PRO A 79 18.34 6.01 -8.08
N ASP A 80 19.37 6.48 -7.36
CA ASP A 80 20.59 5.72 -7.11
C ASP A 80 20.36 4.43 -6.33
N MET A 81 19.45 4.47 -5.35
CA MET A 81 19.04 3.28 -4.61
C MET A 81 18.16 2.36 -5.45
N ALA A 82 17.25 2.92 -6.24
CA ALA A 82 16.39 2.12 -7.11
C ALA A 82 17.17 1.38 -8.20
N GLU A 83 18.15 2.04 -8.81
CA GLU A 83 19.07 1.40 -9.77
C GLU A 83 19.84 0.26 -9.12
N LEU A 84 20.32 0.47 -7.89
CA LEU A 84 20.99 -0.57 -7.12
C LEU A 84 20.07 -1.75 -6.81
N LEU A 85 18.83 -1.51 -6.38
CA LEU A 85 17.85 -2.56 -6.12
C LEU A 85 17.59 -3.40 -7.37
N LYS A 86 17.39 -2.74 -8.53
CA LYS A 86 17.21 -3.41 -9.82
C LYS A 86 18.45 -4.22 -10.25
N GLU A 87 19.64 -3.61 -10.19
CA GLU A 87 20.89 -4.27 -10.56
C GLU A 87 21.15 -5.54 -9.73
N LYS A 88 20.76 -5.51 -8.44
CA LYS A 88 21.01 -6.62 -7.51
C LYS A 88 19.82 -7.58 -7.37
N ASN A 89 18.73 -7.35 -8.09
CA ASN A 89 17.47 -8.10 -7.96
C ASN A 89 16.96 -8.15 -6.50
N ILE A 90 17.05 -7.01 -5.79
CA ILE A 90 16.57 -6.87 -4.43
C ILE A 90 15.21 -6.18 -4.50
N PRO A 91 14.11 -6.80 -4.04
CA PRO A 91 12.80 -6.14 -4.01
C PRO A 91 12.78 -4.99 -2.99
N LEU A 92 11.94 -4.00 -3.24
CA LEU A 92 11.70 -2.91 -2.30
C LEU A 92 11.13 -3.46 -0.99
N TYR A 93 11.49 -2.85 0.13
CA TYR A 93 11.27 -3.38 1.47
C TYR A 93 10.73 -2.34 2.45
N ALA A 94 10.08 -2.82 3.51
CA ALA A 94 9.64 -2.02 4.64
C ALA A 94 10.81 -1.62 5.57
N HIS A 95 10.69 -0.45 6.20
CA HIS A 95 11.74 0.14 7.03
C HIS A 95 11.96 -0.59 8.34
N GLU A 96 10.91 -1.12 8.96
CA GLU A 96 10.96 -1.78 10.25
C GLU A 96 11.59 -3.17 10.14
N SER A 97 10.90 -4.13 9.55
CA SER A 97 11.38 -5.51 9.41
C SER A 97 12.46 -5.68 8.35
N GLY A 98 12.38 -4.87 7.29
CA GLY A 98 13.19 -5.02 6.09
C GLY A 98 12.75 -6.17 5.18
N ASP A 99 11.54 -6.67 5.35
CA ASP A 99 10.94 -7.66 4.46
C ASP A 99 10.45 -7.03 3.16
N ALA A 100 10.30 -7.83 2.10
CA ALA A 100 9.79 -7.35 0.83
C ALA A 100 8.33 -6.90 0.94
N LEU A 101 7.96 -5.80 0.26
CA LEU A 101 6.58 -5.30 0.30
C LEU A 101 5.57 -6.33 -0.23
N LYS A 102 5.96 -7.15 -1.20
CA LYS A 102 5.09 -8.19 -1.74
C LYS A 102 4.72 -9.29 -0.73
N ASP A 103 5.44 -9.40 0.38
CA ASP A 103 5.19 -10.39 1.42
C ASP A 103 4.24 -9.87 2.52
N PHE A 104 3.64 -8.70 2.32
CA PHE A 104 2.64 -8.11 3.20
C PHE A 104 1.22 -8.48 2.76
N ASP A 105 0.27 -8.39 3.68
CA ASP A 105 -1.16 -8.56 3.37
C ASP A 105 -1.72 -7.31 2.67
N PHE A 106 -1.24 -6.12 3.08
CA PHE A 106 -1.64 -4.84 2.53
C PHE A 106 -0.45 -3.96 2.19
N VAL A 107 -0.58 -3.20 1.11
CA VAL A 107 0.29 -2.06 0.79
C VAL A 107 -0.58 -0.83 0.58
N GLY A 108 -0.51 0.12 1.51
CA GLY A 108 -1.30 1.33 1.51
C GLY A 108 -0.50 2.54 1.02
N PHE A 109 -1.12 3.39 0.21
CA PHE A 109 -0.52 4.63 -0.28
C PHE A 109 -1.35 5.84 0.16
N THR A 110 -0.66 6.88 0.66
CA THR A 110 -1.30 8.18 0.86
C THR A 110 -1.07 9.07 -0.37
N LEU A 111 -2.16 9.42 -1.05
CA LEU A 111 -2.16 10.20 -2.29
C LEU A 111 -2.37 11.68 -1.96
N GLN A 112 -1.28 12.42 -1.74
CA GLN A 112 -1.33 13.81 -1.30
C GLN A 112 -1.52 14.81 -2.46
N TYR A 113 -1.03 14.46 -3.65
CA TYR A 113 -1.14 15.25 -4.88
C TYR A 113 -0.91 14.36 -6.11
N GLU A 114 -1.47 14.73 -7.24
CA GLU A 114 -1.55 13.91 -8.44
C GLU A 114 -0.19 13.59 -9.07
N MET A 115 0.81 14.46 -8.91
CA MET A 115 2.16 14.21 -9.42
C MET A 115 2.85 13.01 -8.75
N SER A 116 2.33 12.54 -7.61
CA SER A 116 2.84 11.34 -6.93
C SER A 116 2.35 10.02 -7.54
N TYR A 117 1.39 10.04 -8.48
CA TYR A 117 0.81 8.82 -9.06
C TYR A 117 1.86 7.94 -9.76
N SER A 118 2.79 8.55 -10.51
CA SER A 118 3.89 7.80 -11.12
C SER A 118 4.81 7.14 -10.10
N ASN A 119 4.95 7.73 -8.91
CA ASN A 119 5.77 7.16 -7.84
C ASN A 119 5.08 5.94 -7.19
N VAL A 120 3.74 5.86 -7.19
CA VAL A 120 3.02 4.65 -6.77
C VAL A 120 3.42 3.49 -7.68
N LEU A 121 3.33 3.68 -9.01
CA LEU A 121 3.71 2.65 -9.98
C LEU A 121 5.20 2.27 -9.86
N TYR A 122 6.04 3.25 -9.59
CA TYR A 122 7.46 3.04 -9.35
C TYR A 122 7.72 2.16 -8.12
N VAL A 123 7.04 2.42 -7.00
CA VAL A 123 7.12 1.61 -5.78
C VAL A 123 6.63 0.19 -6.03
N LEU A 124 5.45 0.00 -6.67
CA LEU A 124 4.91 -1.31 -7.01
C LEU A 124 5.87 -2.10 -7.91
N SER A 125 6.42 -1.46 -8.95
CA SER A 125 7.40 -2.08 -9.84
C SER A 125 8.66 -2.54 -9.12
N LEU A 126 9.21 -1.73 -8.21
CA LEU A 126 10.39 -2.08 -7.41
C LEU A 126 10.10 -3.16 -6.39
N ALA A 127 8.86 -3.25 -5.91
CA ALA A 127 8.41 -4.30 -5.00
C ALA A 127 8.16 -5.64 -5.70
N GLY A 128 8.06 -5.64 -7.04
CA GLY A 128 7.69 -6.83 -7.82
C GLY A 128 6.21 -7.19 -7.66
N ILE A 129 5.35 -6.20 -7.41
CA ILE A 129 3.90 -6.33 -7.32
C ILE A 129 3.30 -5.97 -8.69
N PRO A 130 2.33 -6.75 -9.23
CA PRO A 130 1.66 -6.41 -10.48
C PRO A 130 1.04 -5.01 -10.43
N LEU A 131 1.25 -4.21 -11.49
CA LEU A 131 0.78 -2.82 -11.52
C LEU A 131 -0.74 -2.75 -11.56
N LEU A 132 -1.35 -3.48 -12.50
CA LEU A 132 -2.80 -3.48 -12.65
C LEU A 132 -3.47 -4.36 -11.59
N SER A 133 -4.54 -3.88 -11.01
CA SER A 133 -5.33 -4.62 -10.01
C SER A 133 -5.87 -5.95 -10.56
N CYS A 134 -6.26 -5.97 -11.85
CA CYS A 134 -6.77 -7.17 -12.51
C CYS A 134 -5.70 -8.27 -12.77
N GLU A 135 -4.41 -7.95 -12.65
CA GLU A 135 -3.31 -8.91 -12.79
C GLU A 135 -2.92 -9.56 -11.46
N ARG A 136 -3.43 -9.03 -10.33
CA ARG A 136 -3.10 -9.54 -8.98
C ARG A 136 -3.87 -10.81 -8.67
N THR A 137 -3.18 -11.69 -7.99
CA THR A 137 -3.70 -12.99 -7.52
C THR A 137 -4.01 -12.95 -6.02
N ASN A 138 -4.46 -14.08 -5.48
CA ASN A 138 -4.69 -14.25 -4.04
C ASN A 138 -3.40 -14.15 -3.20
N ASP A 139 -2.23 -14.35 -3.82
CA ASP A 139 -0.92 -14.30 -3.16
C ASP A 139 -0.31 -12.88 -3.14
N ASP A 140 -0.90 -11.94 -3.89
CA ASP A 140 -0.42 -10.56 -3.93
C ASP A 140 -1.10 -9.70 -2.85
N PRO A 141 -0.41 -8.67 -2.29
CA PRO A 141 -1.01 -7.80 -1.31
C PRO A 141 -2.22 -7.03 -1.86
N ILE A 142 -3.15 -6.67 -0.98
CA ILE A 142 -4.23 -5.73 -1.28
C ILE A 142 -3.64 -4.31 -1.33
N ILE A 143 -3.85 -3.61 -2.44
CA ILE A 143 -3.34 -2.24 -2.62
C ILE A 143 -4.43 -1.24 -2.27
N ILE A 144 -4.18 -0.43 -1.24
CA ILE A 144 -5.13 0.58 -0.74
C ILE A 144 -4.59 1.98 -1.03
N GLY A 145 -5.44 2.83 -1.60
CA GLY A 145 -5.20 4.26 -1.77
C GLY A 145 -6.03 5.08 -0.78
N GLY A 146 -5.44 6.14 -0.21
CA GLY A 146 -6.13 7.10 0.65
C GLY A 146 -5.54 8.50 0.50
N GLY A 147 -6.03 9.45 1.29
CA GLY A 147 -5.57 10.84 1.27
C GLY A 147 -6.37 11.74 0.32
N PRO A 148 -6.00 13.04 0.19
CA PRO A 148 -6.81 14.03 -0.51
C PRO A 148 -7.18 13.67 -1.96
N CYS A 149 -6.25 13.06 -2.71
CA CYS A 149 -6.52 12.71 -4.11
C CYS A 149 -7.45 11.50 -4.27
N SER A 150 -7.74 10.73 -3.21
CA SER A 150 -8.70 9.63 -3.26
C SER A 150 -10.14 10.08 -3.48
N TYR A 151 -10.44 11.38 -3.34
CA TYR A 151 -11.74 11.96 -3.72
C TYR A 151 -11.98 11.98 -5.23
N ASN A 152 -10.93 11.81 -6.04
CA ASN A 152 -11.02 11.60 -7.49
C ASN A 152 -10.15 10.37 -7.85
N PRO A 153 -10.61 9.14 -7.56
CA PRO A 153 -9.81 7.93 -7.69
C PRO A 153 -9.65 7.45 -9.15
N GLU A 154 -10.61 7.79 -10.03
CA GLU A 154 -10.70 7.24 -11.38
C GLU A 154 -9.43 7.35 -12.23
N PRO A 155 -8.64 8.45 -12.19
CA PRO A 155 -7.40 8.52 -12.97
C PRO A 155 -6.36 7.44 -12.67
N VAL A 156 -6.48 6.78 -11.51
CA VAL A 156 -5.55 5.73 -11.05
C VAL A 156 -6.27 4.47 -10.56
N ALA A 157 -7.56 4.35 -10.84
CA ALA A 157 -8.42 3.27 -10.36
C ALA A 157 -7.90 1.87 -10.75
N ASP A 158 -7.34 1.71 -11.94
CA ASP A 158 -6.81 0.44 -12.43
C ASP A 158 -5.64 -0.12 -11.60
N PHE A 159 -4.99 0.73 -10.80
CA PHE A 159 -3.80 0.36 -10.04
C PHE A 159 -4.10 0.04 -8.57
N PHE A 160 -5.32 0.28 -8.09
CA PHE A 160 -5.72 0.08 -6.72
C PHE A 160 -6.85 -0.95 -6.59
N ASP A 161 -6.83 -1.69 -5.50
CA ASP A 161 -7.90 -2.62 -5.15
C ASP A 161 -9.00 -1.91 -4.36
N ILE A 162 -8.61 -1.02 -3.44
CA ILE A 162 -9.51 -0.26 -2.58
C ILE A 162 -9.03 1.19 -2.51
N PHE A 163 -9.94 2.15 -2.55
CA PHE A 163 -9.70 3.51 -2.05
C PHE A 163 -10.46 3.69 -0.75
N ASN A 164 -9.74 4.16 0.27
CA ASN A 164 -10.33 4.58 1.52
C ASN A 164 -10.58 6.09 1.47
N ILE A 165 -11.85 6.48 1.35
CA ILE A 165 -12.29 7.86 1.13
C ILE A 165 -12.87 8.41 2.43
N GLY A 166 -12.24 9.44 2.98
CA GLY A 166 -12.62 10.09 4.24
C GLY A 166 -11.56 9.92 5.32
N GLU A 167 -12.00 9.82 6.57
CA GLU A 167 -11.13 9.66 7.73
C GLU A 167 -10.63 8.22 7.83
N GLY A 168 -9.32 8.04 7.71
CA GLY A 168 -8.69 6.73 7.66
C GLY A 168 -8.48 6.07 9.04
N GLU A 169 -8.58 6.83 10.12
CA GLU A 169 -8.24 6.38 11.47
C GLU A 169 -9.11 5.21 11.92
N GLU A 170 -10.40 5.22 11.56
CA GLU A 170 -11.33 4.15 11.88
C GLU A 170 -11.49 3.16 10.72
N SER A 171 -11.78 3.67 9.52
CA SER A 171 -12.15 2.83 8.37
C SER A 171 -11.02 1.94 7.85
N LEU A 172 -9.75 2.39 7.98
CA LEU A 172 -8.60 1.57 7.58
C LEU A 172 -8.40 0.41 8.55
N ALA A 173 -8.50 0.68 9.86
CA ALA A 173 -8.42 -0.36 10.88
C ALA A 173 -9.56 -1.38 10.72
N GLU A 174 -10.81 -0.92 10.52
CA GLU A 174 -11.97 -1.78 10.25
C GLU A 174 -11.73 -2.68 9.02
N THR A 175 -11.13 -2.15 7.95
CA THR A 175 -10.82 -2.94 6.75
C THR A 175 -9.79 -4.04 7.02
N VAL A 176 -8.75 -3.76 7.82
CA VAL A 176 -7.74 -4.75 8.18
C VAL A 176 -8.30 -5.79 9.17
N GLU A 177 -9.10 -5.39 10.15
CA GLU A 177 -9.79 -6.30 11.07
C GLU A 177 -10.75 -7.23 10.31
N PHE A 178 -11.51 -6.67 9.36
CA PHE A 178 -12.38 -7.46 8.50
C PHE A 178 -11.59 -8.52 7.70
N TYR A 179 -10.40 -8.17 7.19
CA TYR A 179 -9.52 -9.14 6.50
C TYR A 179 -9.07 -10.27 7.43
N ILE A 180 -8.71 -9.94 8.67
CA ILE A 180 -8.32 -10.93 9.67
C ILE A 180 -9.47 -11.89 9.95
N ASP A 181 -10.69 -11.38 10.13
CA ASP A 181 -11.87 -12.19 10.41
C ASP A 181 -12.31 -13.01 9.20
N TYR A 182 -12.17 -12.46 8.00
CA TYR A 182 -12.39 -13.19 6.75
C TYR A 182 -11.44 -14.41 6.66
N LYS A 183 -10.15 -14.22 6.91
CA LYS A 183 -9.16 -15.33 6.91
C LYS A 183 -9.42 -16.39 7.99
N LYS A 184 -9.99 -16.02 9.14
CA LYS A 184 -10.35 -16.98 10.20
C LYS A 184 -11.58 -17.82 9.83
N THR A 185 -12.47 -17.29 9.00
CA THR A 185 -13.76 -17.93 8.66
C THR A 185 -13.75 -18.67 7.34
N HIS A 186 -12.72 -18.50 6.52
CA HIS A 186 -12.56 -19.11 5.20
C HIS A 186 -11.24 -19.88 5.11
N ASP A 187 -11.30 -21.14 4.69
CA ASP A 187 -10.10 -22.00 4.55
C ASP A 187 -9.15 -21.51 3.44
N VAL A 188 -9.69 -20.82 2.44
CA VAL A 188 -8.93 -20.27 1.31
C VAL A 188 -9.31 -18.81 1.15
N PHE A 189 -8.31 -17.96 1.03
CA PHE A 189 -8.54 -16.55 0.73
C PHE A 189 -8.96 -16.36 -0.73
N ASP A 190 -10.13 -15.75 -0.95
CA ASP A 190 -10.63 -15.33 -2.25
C ASP A 190 -10.62 -13.80 -2.33
N ARG A 191 -9.67 -13.27 -3.12
CA ARG A 191 -9.48 -11.82 -3.30
C ARG A 191 -10.74 -11.11 -3.78
N ASN A 192 -11.42 -11.68 -4.76
CA ASN A 192 -12.60 -11.05 -5.37
C ASN A 192 -13.78 -11.03 -4.39
N GLU A 193 -13.99 -12.10 -3.67
CA GLU A 193 -15.02 -12.15 -2.62
C GLU A 193 -14.69 -11.19 -1.48
N PHE A 194 -13.45 -11.19 -1.01
CA PHE A 194 -13.00 -10.24 0.02
C PHE A 194 -13.25 -8.78 -0.42
N LEU A 195 -12.85 -8.39 -1.62
CA LEU A 195 -13.05 -7.03 -2.13
C LEU A 195 -14.52 -6.66 -2.22
N ARG A 196 -15.37 -7.59 -2.68
CA ARG A 196 -16.81 -7.39 -2.74
C ARG A 196 -17.42 -7.16 -1.35
N LEU A 197 -17.00 -7.91 -0.35
CA LEU A 197 -17.47 -7.74 1.02
C LEU A 197 -16.91 -6.49 1.69
N ALA A 198 -15.63 -6.19 1.49
CA ALA A 198 -14.96 -5.00 2.02
C ALA A 198 -15.55 -3.69 1.45
N SER A 199 -16.20 -3.72 0.28
CA SER A 199 -16.89 -2.54 -0.28
C SER A 199 -18.09 -2.06 0.55
N HIS A 200 -18.59 -2.89 1.48
CA HIS A 200 -19.67 -2.51 2.40
C HIS A 200 -19.16 -1.72 3.62
N ILE A 201 -17.85 -1.71 3.85
CA ILE A 201 -17.24 -0.88 4.90
C ILE A 201 -17.32 0.58 4.45
N LYS A 202 -17.87 1.42 5.32
CA LYS A 202 -18.04 2.85 5.01
C LYS A 202 -16.70 3.52 4.70
N GLY A 203 -16.63 4.20 3.58
CA GLY A 203 -15.41 4.86 3.10
C GLY A 203 -14.60 4.03 2.10
N ASN A 204 -14.87 2.73 1.96
CA ASN A 204 -14.21 1.92 0.95
C ASN A 204 -14.91 2.04 -0.42
N TYR A 205 -14.12 2.44 -1.41
CA TYR A 205 -14.48 2.36 -2.82
C TYR A 205 -13.60 1.30 -3.49
N VAL A 206 -14.22 0.31 -4.11
CA VAL A 206 -13.56 -0.81 -4.80
C VAL A 206 -13.79 -0.65 -6.31
N PRO A 207 -12.83 -0.10 -7.09
CA PRO A 207 -13.03 0.24 -8.50
C PRO A 207 -13.48 -0.93 -9.37
N SER A 208 -12.97 -2.13 -9.12
CA SER A 208 -13.31 -3.34 -9.88
C SER A 208 -14.79 -3.70 -9.87
N LEU A 209 -15.56 -3.18 -8.90
CA LEU A 209 -17.01 -3.41 -8.78
C LEU A 209 -17.86 -2.43 -9.59
N TYR A 210 -17.23 -1.48 -10.27
CA TYR A 210 -17.91 -0.44 -11.03
C TYR A 210 -17.46 -0.44 -12.49
N GLU A 211 -18.33 0.05 -13.37
CA GLU A 211 -18.05 0.28 -14.77
C GLU A 211 -18.03 1.80 -15.04
N PRO A 212 -16.90 2.37 -15.47
CA PRO A 212 -16.86 3.78 -15.83
C PRO A 212 -17.56 4.02 -17.17
N GLU A 213 -18.35 5.08 -17.24
CA GLU A 213 -19.08 5.49 -18.43
C GLU A 213 -18.41 6.69 -19.08
N TYR A 214 -18.30 6.66 -20.41
CA TYR A 214 -17.72 7.74 -21.19
C TYR A 214 -18.65 8.16 -22.33
N ASP A 215 -18.74 9.45 -22.62
CA ASP A 215 -19.42 9.96 -23.80
C ASP A 215 -18.70 9.49 -25.07
N GLY A 216 -19.44 8.82 -25.95
CA GLY A 216 -18.88 8.17 -27.14
C GLY A 216 -18.32 9.13 -28.20
N ASN A 217 -18.66 10.42 -28.13
CA ASN A 217 -18.19 11.42 -29.08
C ASN A 217 -16.99 12.20 -28.56
N THR A 218 -16.99 12.51 -27.27
CA THR A 218 -15.97 13.36 -26.64
C THR A 218 -14.94 12.60 -25.83
N GLY A 219 -15.20 11.32 -25.50
CA GLY A 219 -14.38 10.53 -24.57
C GLY A 219 -14.40 11.04 -23.14
N LYS A 220 -15.30 11.96 -22.80
CA LYS A 220 -15.39 12.48 -21.43
C LYS A 220 -16.05 11.49 -20.50
N PHE A 221 -15.52 11.35 -19.31
CA PHE A 221 -16.15 10.61 -18.22
C PHE A 221 -17.53 11.22 -17.90
N THR A 222 -18.55 10.38 -17.82
CA THR A 222 -19.96 10.78 -17.58
C THR A 222 -20.50 10.23 -16.27
N GLY A 223 -19.93 9.15 -15.75
CA GLY A 223 -20.38 8.52 -14.52
C GLY A 223 -19.77 7.15 -14.29
N ILE A 224 -20.17 6.51 -13.21
CA ILE A 224 -19.88 5.11 -12.92
C ILE A 224 -21.19 4.38 -12.57
N THR A 225 -21.31 3.12 -12.98
CA THR A 225 -22.42 2.25 -12.58
C THR A 225 -21.90 1.02 -11.84
N PRO A 226 -22.59 0.57 -10.76
CA PRO A 226 -22.25 -0.69 -10.11
C PRO A 226 -22.41 -1.87 -11.07
N LYS A 227 -21.45 -2.80 -11.09
CA LYS A 227 -21.56 -4.06 -11.84
C LYS A 227 -22.52 -5.08 -11.18
N TYR A 228 -22.73 -4.89 -9.89
CA TYR A 228 -23.59 -5.74 -9.08
C TYR A 228 -24.66 -4.89 -8.38
N PRO A 229 -25.88 -5.41 -8.25
CA PRO A 229 -26.97 -4.71 -7.56
C PRO A 229 -26.72 -4.58 -6.06
#